data_793a8df79fa37c2077bc2d2586a5c490
#
_entry.id   793a8df79fa37c2077bc2d2586a5c490
#
_cell.length_a   1.000
_cell.length_b   1.000
_cell.length_c   1.000
_cell.angle_alpha   90.00
_cell.angle_beta   90.00
_cell.angle_gamma   90.00
#
_symmetry.space_group_name_H-M   'P 1'
#
loop_
_entity.id
_entity.type
_entity.pdbx_description
1 polymer ?
#
loop_
_entity_poly.entity_id
_entity_poly.type
_entity_poly.pdbx_seq_one_letter_code
_entity_poly.pdbx_strand_id
1 'polypeptide(L)'
;MPANLLAHRRSDERQGQTDATDVVLTGDRPTGSLHLGHYAGSLRSRLALQGRCAQTLLIADLQALTDSSGRAAHVARHVPEVAIDYLAVGIDPAQTTIAVQSRLSALAELTVLYLNLVTVARLERNPTVKAEVELRGFERDIPAGFLCYPVSQAADITGFRATLVPVGDDQLPMIEQTNEIVRRVNRLANASVLPECRALLSDTPRLPGVDGRKASKSVGNAIPLSATTDEIHRLVQAMYTDPGHIRASDPGRVEGNVVFAYLDAFDPDSATVQQLKERYRGGGLGDVALKRRLEGVLEAFI
;
A
#
# COMPACT_ATOMS: atom_id res chain seq x y z
N MET A 1 -31.90 8.30 26.67
CA MET A 1 -30.66 9.05 26.46
C MET A 1 -29.56 8.05 26.21
N PRO A 2 -28.81 8.16 25.11
CA PRO A 2 -28.37 7.00 24.34
C PRO A 2 -26.96 6.55 24.67
N ALA A 3 -26.83 5.29 25.05
CA ALA A 3 -25.56 4.59 25.19
C ALA A 3 -24.81 4.37 23.83
N ASN A 4 -25.43 4.68 22.71
CA ASN A 4 -24.90 4.39 21.38
C ASN A 4 -23.94 5.46 20.81
N LEU A 5 -23.94 6.70 21.36
CA LEU A 5 -23.02 7.75 20.91
C LEU A 5 -21.60 7.61 21.50
N LEU A 6 -21.47 6.95 22.66
CA LEU A 6 -20.18 6.72 23.32
C LEU A 6 -19.43 5.52 22.72
N ALA A 7 -20.14 4.57 22.12
CA ALA A 7 -19.53 3.42 21.46
C ALA A 7 -18.87 3.83 20.11
N HIS A 8 -19.48 4.74 19.36
CA HIS A 8 -18.89 5.26 18.10
C HIS A 8 -17.67 6.16 18.34
N ARG A 9 -17.65 6.97 19.42
CA ARG A 9 -16.44 7.77 19.73
C ARG A 9 -15.25 6.93 20.19
N ARG A 10 -15.47 5.79 20.85
CA ARG A 10 -14.39 4.88 21.26
C ARG A 10 -13.79 4.07 20.09
N SER A 11 -14.50 3.89 18.99
CA SER A 11 -13.94 3.26 17.78
C SER A 11 -13.05 4.23 17.00
N ASP A 12 -13.36 5.52 16.94
CA ASP A 12 -12.54 6.52 16.25
C ASP A 12 -11.19 6.80 16.95
N GLU A 13 -11.18 6.79 18.29
CA GLU A 13 -9.95 7.03 19.06
C GLU A 13 -8.92 5.87 18.99
N ARG A 14 -9.34 4.67 18.57
CA ARG A 14 -8.45 3.49 18.42
C ARG A 14 -7.85 3.32 17.02
N GLN A 15 -8.21 4.15 16.06
CA GLN A 15 -7.76 4.00 14.66
C GLN A 15 -6.25 4.22 14.45
N GLY A 16 -5.51 4.74 15.42
CA GLY A 16 -4.06 4.97 15.33
C GLY A 16 -3.20 4.24 16.36
N GLN A 17 -3.80 3.49 17.31
CA GLN A 17 -3.03 2.83 18.36
C GLN A 17 -2.86 1.33 18.07
N THR A 18 -1.62 0.84 18.22
CA THR A 18 -1.27 -0.57 18.12
C THR A 18 -1.03 -1.15 19.51
N ASP A 19 -1.65 -2.30 19.81
CA ASP A 19 -1.44 -3.05 21.04
C ASP A 19 -0.53 -4.25 20.78
N ALA A 20 0.24 -4.67 21.78
CA ALA A 20 1.10 -5.85 21.68
C ALA A 20 0.31 -7.16 21.40
N THR A 21 -0.99 -7.15 21.64
CA THR A 21 -1.91 -8.25 21.34
C THR A 21 -2.46 -8.23 19.93
N ASP A 22 -2.17 -7.19 19.13
CA ASP A 22 -2.61 -7.12 17.74
C ASP A 22 -1.91 -8.18 16.89
N VAL A 23 -2.68 -8.75 15.98
CA VAL A 23 -2.18 -9.59 14.91
C VAL A 23 -2.30 -8.79 13.61
N VAL A 24 -1.16 -8.48 12.99
CA VAL A 24 -1.10 -7.65 11.79
C VAL A 24 -0.99 -8.53 10.56
N LEU A 25 -1.86 -8.31 9.59
CA LEU A 25 -1.69 -8.82 8.24
C LEU A 25 -1.60 -7.66 7.26
N THR A 26 -0.61 -7.70 6.42
CA THR A 26 -0.46 -6.83 5.24
C THR A 26 0.28 -7.58 4.15
N GLY A 27 0.32 -7.06 2.94
CA GLY A 27 1.02 -7.74 1.87
C GLY A 27 1.00 -6.98 0.57
N ASP A 28 1.66 -7.55 -0.43
CA ASP A 28 1.75 -7.00 -1.77
C ASP A 28 1.47 -8.06 -2.83
N ARG A 29 0.89 -7.63 -3.94
CA ARG A 29 0.73 -8.47 -5.13
C ARG A 29 2.06 -8.49 -5.91
N PRO A 30 2.64 -9.65 -6.23
CA PRO A 30 3.91 -9.76 -6.94
C PRO A 30 3.74 -9.49 -8.44
N THR A 31 3.45 -8.24 -8.78
CA THR A 31 3.26 -7.74 -10.15
C THR A 31 4.49 -7.01 -10.69
N GLY A 32 5.63 -7.10 -10.01
CA GLY A 32 6.92 -6.48 -10.27
C GLY A 32 7.63 -6.15 -8.96
N SER A 33 8.89 -5.72 -9.02
CA SER A 33 9.68 -5.28 -7.88
C SER A 33 9.00 -4.13 -7.13
N LEU A 34 9.25 -4.01 -5.83
CA LEU A 34 8.74 -2.90 -5.04
C LEU A 34 9.48 -1.61 -5.38
N HIS A 35 8.88 -0.47 -5.09
CA HIS A 35 9.44 0.85 -5.39
C HIS A 35 9.32 1.79 -4.19
N LEU A 36 9.98 2.95 -4.25
CA LEU A 36 10.00 3.94 -3.17
C LEU A 36 8.61 4.36 -2.68
N GLY A 37 7.60 4.34 -3.57
CA GLY A 37 6.20 4.57 -3.19
C GLY A 37 5.64 3.50 -2.24
N HIS A 38 6.02 2.22 -2.41
CA HIS A 38 5.65 1.16 -1.47
C HIS A 38 6.38 1.34 -0.14
N TYR A 39 7.66 1.76 -0.18
CA TYR A 39 8.42 2.01 1.03
C TYR A 39 7.76 3.11 1.88
N ALA A 40 7.55 4.28 1.30
CA ALA A 40 6.97 5.42 2.00
C ALA A 40 5.51 5.14 2.44
N GLY A 41 4.71 4.51 1.58
CA GLY A 41 3.28 4.29 1.81
C GLY A 41 2.95 3.12 2.75
N SER A 42 3.82 2.11 2.86
CA SER A 42 3.51 0.92 3.66
C SER A 42 4.69 0.24 4.35
N LEU A 43 5.84 0.04 3.67
CA LEU A 43 6.94 -0.72 4.25
C LEU A 43 7.53 -0.05 5.51
N ARG A 44 7.60 1.28 5.53
CA ARG A 44 8.04 2.03 6.71
C ARG A 44 7.16 1.73 7.94
N SER A 45 5.86 1.68 7.77
CA SER A 45 4.92 1.31 8.84
C SER A 45 5.08 -0.14 9.27
N ARG A 46 5.33 -1.06 8.32
CA ARG A 46 5.59 -2.47 8.60
C ARG A 46 6.87 -2.65 9.43
N LEU A 47 7.93 -1.93 9.10
CA LEU A 47 9.17 -1.90 9.90
C LEU A 47 8.94 -1.37 11.31
N ALA A 48 8.12 -0.32 11.46
CA ALA A 48 7.77 0.22 12.76
C ALA A 48 6.92 -0.72 13.62
N LEU A 49 6.17 -1.65 13.00
CA LEU A 49 5.36 -2.67 13.68
C LEU A 49 6.16 -3.92 14.03
N GLN A 50 7.28 -4.16 13.37
CA GLN A 50 8.14 -5.32 13.57
C GLN A 50 8.62 -5.40 15.01
N GLY A 51 8.48 -6.57 15.65
CA GLY A 51 8.85 -6.79 17.04
C GLY A 51 7.90 -6.17 18.07
N ARG A 52 6.86 -5.42 17.64
CA ARG A 52 5.86 -4.82 18.55
C ARG A 52 4.58 -5.63 18.65
N CYS A 53 4.23 -6.33 17.58
CA CYS A 53 3.06 -7.21 17.49
C CYS A 53 3.35 -8.38 16.54
N ALA A 54 2.54 -9.42 16.58
CA ALA A 54 2.63 -10.53 15.64
C ALA A 54 2.30 -10.01 14.22
N GLN A 55 3.26 -10.07 13.31
CA GLN A 55 3.12 -9.52 11.95
C GLN A 55 3.35 -10.59 10.89
N THR A 56 2.47 -10.62 9.89
CA THR A 56 2.65 -11.42 8.68
C THR A 56 2.59 -10.53 7.44
N LEU A 57 3.57 -10.70 6.54
CA LEU A 57 3.58 -10.12 5.21
C LEU A 57 3.19 -11.20 4.21
N LEU A 58 2.06 -11.02 3.54
CA LEU A 58 1.52 -11.96 2.57
C LEU A 58 1.91 -11.54 1.16
N ILE A 59 2.65 -12.39 0.45
CA ILE A 59 2.85 -12.23 -0.99
C ILE A 59 1.62 -12.84 -1.68
N ALA A 60 0.71 -11.96 -2.12
CA ALA A 60 -0.61 -12.32 -2.61
C ALA A 60 -0.58 -12.67 -4.11
N ASP A 61 0.05 -13.80 -4.44
CA ASP A 61 0.28 -14.25 -5.81
C ASP A 61 -1.01 -14.73 -6.49
N LEU A 62 -1.92 -15.38 -5.79
CA LEU A 62 -3.23 -15.76 -6.35
C LEU A 62 -4.07 -14.51 -6.63
N GLN A 63 -4.04 -13.52 -5.73
CA GLN A 63 -4.76 -12.27 -5.95
C GLN A 63 -4.17 -11.46 -7.10
N ALA A 64 -2.86 -11.55 -7.36
CA ALA A 64 -2.24 -10.93 -8.53
C ALA A 64 -2.80 -11.49 -9.86
N LEU A 65 -3.29 -12.73 -9.89
CA LEU A 65 -3.87 -13.34 -11.08
C LEU A 65 -5.25 -12.79 -11.45
N THR A 66 -5.96 -12.16 -10.52
CA THR A 66 -7.27 -11.53 -10.81
C THR A 66 -7.14 -10.42 -11.85
N ASP A 67 -5.98 -9.75 -11.88
CA ASP A 67 -5.65 -8.69 -12.82
C ASP A 67 -4.83 -9.17 -14.02
N SER A 68 -4.26 -10.37 -13.93
CA SER A 68 -3.17 -10.81 -14.81
C SER A 68 -3.24 -12.31 -15.10
N SER A 69 -4.44 -12.85 -15.27
CA SER A 69 -4.67 -14.30 -15.46
C SER A 69 -3.83 -14.92 -16.59
N GLY A 70 -3.55 -14.17 -17.67
CA GLY A 70 -2.67 -14.59 -18.76
C GLY A 70 -1.17 -14.50 -18.46
N ARG A 71 -0.76 -14.02 -17.27
CA ARG A 71 0.64 -13.74 -16.90
C ARG A 71 1.12 -14.51 -15.67
N ALA A 72 0.63 -15.73 -15.45
CA ALA A 72 0.99 -16.54 -14.29
C ALA A 72 2.51 -16.71 -14.12
N ALA A 73 3.26 -16.96 -15.22
CA ALA A 73 4.71 -17.06 -15.18
C ALA A 73 5.40 -15.74 -14.75
N HIS A 74 4.81 -14.59 -15.10
CA HIS A 74 5.29 -13.28 -14.66
C HIS A 74 5.08 -13.11 -13.15
N VAL A 75 3.88 -13.42 -12.65
CA VAL A 75 3.59 -13.38 -11.21
C VAL A 75 4.53 -14.30 -10.43
N ALA A 76 4.70 -15.55 -10.86
CA ALA A 76 5.58 -16.53 -10.21
C ALA A 76 7.03 -16.05 -10.11
N ARG A 77 7.55 -15.37 -11.15
CA ARG A 77 8.91 -14.80 -11.15
C ARG A 77 9.09 -13.72 -10.08
N HIS A 78 8.07 -12.88 -9.86
CA HIS A 78 8.17 -11.76 -8.93
C HIS A 78 7.90 -12.13 -7.47
N VAL A 79 7.44 -13.35 -7.17
CA VAL A 79 7.30 -13.82 -5.77
C VAL A 79 8.63 -13.73 -5.01
N PRO A 80 9.75 -14.33 -5.47
CA PRO A 80 11.03 -14.20 -4.77
C PRO A 80 11.56 -12.76 -4.78
N GLU A 81 11.31 -11.97 -5.83
CA GLU A 81 11.76 -10.57 -5.89
C GLU A 81 11.11 -9.73 -4.79
N VAL A 82 9.81 -9.86 -4.57
CA VAL A 82 9.12 -9.16 -3.47
C VAL A 82 9.64 -9.61 -2.11
N ALA A 83 9.95 -10.90 -1.93
CA ALA A 83 10.56 -11.38 -0.69
C ALA A 83 11.94 -10.78 -0.46
N ILE A 84 12.75 -10.68 -1.51
CA ILE A 84 14.08 -10.03 -1.46
C ILE A 84 13.92 -8.53 -1.12
N ASP A 85 12.98 -7.83 -1.75
CA ASP A 85 12.70 -6.43 -1.44
C ASP A 85 12.32 -6.24 0.04
N TYR A 86 11.52 -7.15 0.64
CA TYR A 86 11.20 -7.11 2.07
C TYR A 86 12.45 -7.23 2.94
N LEU A 87 13.31 -8.20 2.63
CA LEU A 87 14.55 -8.40 3.38
C LEU A 87 15.51 -7.23 3.21
N ALA A 88 15.64 -6.70 2.00
CA ALA A 88 16.52 -5.57 1.69
C ALA A 88 16.16 -4.30 2.46
N VAL A 89 14.85 -4.02 2.64
CA VAL A 89 14.41 -2.86 3.43
C VAL A 89 14.48 -3.07 4.94
N GLY A 90 14.90 -4.25 5.43
CA GLY A 90 15.12 -4.53 6.85
C GLY A 90 13.99 -5.32 7.53
N ILE A 91 13.09 -5.95 6.78
CA ILE A 91 12.17 -6.93 7.39
C ILE A 91 12.98 -8.14 7.86
N ASP A 92 12.93 -8.39 9.16
CA ASP A 92 13.60 -9.52 9.81
C ASP A 92 12.67 -10.73 9.89
N PRO A 93 12.97 -11.85 9.21
CA PRO A 93 12.13 -13.05 9.22
C PRO A 93 12.09 -13.75 10.59
N ALA A 94 12.95 -13.38 11.54
CA ALA A 94 12.86 -13.85 12.91
C ALA A 94 11.75 -13.14 13.72
N GLN A 95 11.32 -11.96 13.26
CA GLN A 95 10.31 -11.14 13.95
C GLN A 95 9.01 -11.00 13.13
N THR A 96 9.09 -11.19 11.82
CA THR A 96 7.96 -11.02 10.89
C THR A 96 7.84 -12.23 9.98
N THR A 97 6.70 -12.87 9.96
CA THR A 97 6.44 -13.98 9.04
C THR A 97 6.26 -13.46 7.60
N ILE A 98 6.98 -14.05 6.65
CA ILE A 98 6.74 -13.82 5.22
C ILE A 98 6.08 -15.08 4.68
N ALA A 99 4.88 -14.94 4.11
CA ALA A 99 4.08 -16.04 3.59
C ALA A 99 3.72 -15.83 2.11
N VAL A 100 3.60 -16.91 1.35
CA VAL A 100 3.13 -16.90 -0.05
C VAL A 100 1.72 -17.46 -0.08
N GLN A 101 0.76 -16.70 -0.60
CA GLN A 101 -0.67 -17.03 -0.56
C GLN A 101 -1.00 -18.39 -1.17
N SER A 102 -0.42 -18.72 -2.33
CA SER A 102 -0.65 -20.01 -3.01
C SER A 102 -0.10 -21.22 -2.27
N ARG A 103 0.75 -21.03 -1.26
CA ARG A 103 1.28 -22.11 -0.41
C ARG A 103 0.40 -22.42 0.78
N LEU A 104 -0.67 -21.68 0.96
CA LEU A 104 -1.61 -21.79 2.08
C LEU A 104 -3.01 -22.18 1.54
N SER A 105 -3.20 -23.45 1.24
CA SER A 105 -4.46 -23.97 0.64
C SER A 105 -5.70 -23.62 1.46
N ALA A 106 -5.58 -23.54 2.78
CA ALA A 106 -6.66 -23.15 3.67
C ALA A 106 -7.26 -21.76 3.34
N LEU A 107 -6.48 -20.83 2.78
CA LEU A 107 -7.00 -19.51 2.36
C LEU A 107 -7.95 -19.64 1.16
N ALA A 108 -7.63 -20.53 0.22
CA ALA A 108 -8.51 -20.84 -0.90
C ALA A 108 -9.78 -21.56 -0.43
N GLU A 109 -9.67 -22.48 0.51
CA GLU A 109 -10.83 -23.18 1.11
C GLU A 109 -11.75 -22.19 1.83
N LEU A 110 -11.20 -21.29 2.66
CA LEU A 110 -11.95 -20.23 3.31
C LEU A 110 -12.64 -19.31 2.28
N THR A 111 -11.95 -18.97 1.19
CA THR A 111 -12.55 -18.18 0.11
C THR A 111 -13.80 -18.86 -0.44
N VAL A 112 -13.75 -20.16 -0.75
CA VAL A 112 -14.90 -20.93 -1.25
C VAL A 112 -16.03 -20.96 -0.23
N LEU A 113 -15.73 -21.16 1.05
CA LEU A 113 -16.72 -21.11 2.13
C LEU A 113 -17.40 -19.74 2.22
N TYR A 114 -16.62 -18.65 2.17
CA TYR A 114 -17.14 -17.30 2.29
C TYR A 114 -17.93 -16.84 1.07
N LEU A 115 -17.64 -17.35 -0.13
CA LEU A 115 -18.45 -17.10 -1.32
C LEU A 115 -19.91 -17.51 -1.14
N ASN A 116 -20.20 -18.50 -0.28
CA ASN A 116 -21.58 -18.87 0.07
C ASN A 116 -22.24 -17.89 1.06
N LEU A 117 -21.48 -16.97 1.62
CA LEU A 117 -21.95 -15.99 2.59
C LEU A 117 -22.14 -14.59 1.99
N VAL A 118 -21.66 -14.33 0.78
CA VAL A 118 -21.70 -13.02 0.14
C VAL A 118 -22.49 -13.09 -1.16
N THR A 119 -23.39 -12.13 -1.39
CA THR A 119 -24.15 -12.09 -2.66
C THR A 119 -23.38 -11.30 -3.73
N VAL A 120 -23.58 -11.64 -5.00
CA VAL A 120 -23.05 -10.88 -6.15
C VAL A 120 -23.39 -9.40 -6.03
N ALA A 121 -24.65 -9.08 -5.72
CA ALA A 121 -25.10 -7.70 -5.55
C ALA A 121 -24.38 -6.95 -4.42
N ARG A 122 -23.86 -7.65 -3.39
CA ARG A 122 -23.05 -7.00 -2.34
C ARG A 122 -21.64 -6.69 -2.85
N LEU A 123 -21.05 -7.57 -3.65
CA LEU A 123 -19.74 -7.37 -4.27
C LEU A 123 -19.77 -6.19 -5.26
N GLU A 124 -20.77 -6.16 -6.13
CA GLU A 124 -20.96 -5.07 -7.11
C GLU A 124 -21.19 -3.70 -6.46
N ARG A 125 -21.78 -3.65 -5.27
CA ARG A 125 -21.99 -2.42 -4.51
C ARG A 125 -20.78 -1.97 -3.68
N ASN A 126 -19.72 -2.79 -3.58
CA ASN A 126 -18.52 -2.38 -2.87
C ASN A 126 -17.86 -1.20 -3.62
N PRO A 127 -17.66 -0.02 -2.97
CA PRO A 127 -17.15 1.16 -3.64
C PRO A 127 -15.78 0.97 -4.30
N THR A 128 -14.89 0.19 -3.68
CA THR A 128 -13.55 -0.09 -4.22
C THR A 128 -13.66 -0.96 -5.48
N VAL A 129 -14.47 -2.01 -5.44
CA VAL A 129 -14.72 -2.88 -6.61
C VAL A 129 -15.29 -2.07 -7.77
N LYS A 130 -16.30 -1.24 -7.47
CA LYS A 130 -16.96 -0.39 -8.48
C LYS A 130 -15.97 0.55 -9.15
N ALA A 131 -15.17 1.27 -8.38
CA ALA A 131 -14.15 2.17 -8.90
C ALA A 131 -13.10 1.45 -9.77
N GLU A 132 -12.69 0.24 -9.35
CA GLU A 132 -11.72 -0.55 -10.12
C GLU A 132 -12.32 -1.14 -11.40
N VAL A 133 -13.59 -1.57 -11.40
CA VAL A 133 -14.31 -2.02 -12.60
C VAL A 133 -14.38 -0.90 -13.64
N GLU A 134 -14.74 0.31 -13.21
CA GLU A 134 -14.78 1.50 -14.07
C GLU A 134 -13.38 1.82 -14.63
N LEU A 135 -12.35 1.83 -13.79
CA LEU A 135 -10.97 2.12 -14.19
C LEU A 135 -10.44 1.12 -15.23
N ARG A 136 -10.87 -0.14 -15.16
CA ARG A 136 -10.43 -1.23 -16.06
C ARG A 136 -11.27 -1.36 -17.33
N GLY A 137 -12.40 -0.68 -17.39
CA GLY A 137 -13.30 -0.75 -18.54
C GLY A 137 -13.92 -2.12 -18.75
N PHE A 138 -14.18 -2.91 -17.69
CA PHE A 138 -14.78 -4.25 -17.83
C PHE A 138 -16.23 -4.22 -18.28
N GLU A 139 -16.92 -3.09 -18.13
CA GLU A 139 -18.35 -2.94 -18.42
C GLU A 139 -19.19 -4.08 -17.80
N ARG A 140 -19.70 -5.01 -18.64
CA ARG A 140 -20.46 -6.20 -18.21
C ARG A 140 -19.64 -7.48 -18.14
N ASP A 141 -18.43 -7.48 -18.72
CA ASP A 141 -17.57 -8.66 -18.81
C ASP A 141 -16.58 -8.73 -17.64
N ILE A 142 -17.08 -8.59 -16.41
CA ILE A 142 -16.27 -8.65 -15.19
C ILE A 142 -15.84 -10.11 -14.96
N PRO A 143 -14.53 -10.41 -14.93
CA PRO A 143 -14.07 -11.75 -14.58
C PRO A 143 -14.55 -12.15 -13.17
N ALA A 144 -15.05 -13.38 -13.00
CA ALA A 144 -15.55 -13.85 -11.70
C ALA A 144 -14.48 -13.74 -10.59
N GLY A 145 -13.22 -14.08 -10.89
CA GLY A 145 -12.12 -13.95 -9.95
C GLY A 145 -11.89 -12.50 -9.53
N PHE A 146 -12.05 -11.53 -10.45
CA PHE A 146 -11.97 -10.12 -10.14
C PHE A 146 -13.14 -9.68 -9.24
N LEU A 147 -14.36 -10.06 -9.56
CA LEU A 147 -15.52 -9.73 -8.73
C LEU A 147 -15.41 -10.31 -7.31
N CYS A 148 -14.81 -11.49 -7.18
CA CYS A 148 -14.73 -12.24 -5.92
C CYS A 148 -13.48 -11.92 -5.08
N TYR A 149 -12.51 -11.12 -5.57
CA TYR A 149 -11.27 -10.86 -4.81
C TYR A 149 -11.50 -10.28 -3.40
N PRO A 150 -12.55 -9.49 -3.11
CA PRO A 150 -12.79 -9.02 -1.75
C PRO A 150 -13.09 -10.14 -0.76
N VAL A 151 -13.67 -11.25 -1.25
CA VAL A 151 -13.92 -12.45 -0.45
C VAL A 151 -12.62 -13.20 -0.16
N SER A 152 -11.74 -13.30 -1.17
CA SER A 152 -10.39 -13.84 -0.99
C SER A 152 -9.56 -13.00 -0.01
N GLN A 153 -9.62 -11.68 -0.10
CA GLN A 153 -8.94 -10.79 0.86
C GLN A 153 -9.49 -10.98 2.29
N ALA A 154 -10.80 -11.18 2.45
CA ALA A 154 -11.38 -11.50 3.75
C ALA A 154 -10.89 -12.85 4.28
N ALA A 155 -10.71 -13.86 3.40
CA ALA A 155 -10.13 -15.14 3.78
C ALA A 155 -8.67 -14.99 4.21
N ASP A 156 -7.87 -14.17 3.52
CA ASP A 156 -6.51 -13.85 3.92
C ASP A 156 -6.48 -13.25 5.33
N ILE A 157 -7.27 -12.20 5.58
CA ILE A 157 -7.31 -11.49 6.86
C ILE A 157 -7.73 -12.43 8.00
N THR A 158 -8.80 -13.18 7.81
CA THR A 158 -9.36 -14.05 8.85
C THR A 158 -8.57 -15.33 9.05
N GLY A 159 -7.93 -15.86 8.00
CA GLY A 159 -7.06 -17.04 8.06
C GLY A 159 -5.86 -16.84 8.98
N PHE A 160 -5.33 -15.63 9.02
CA PHE A 160 -4.28 -15.24 9.99
C PHE A 160 -4.85 -14.69 11.30
N ARG A 161 -6.18 -14.65 11.47
CA ARG A 161 -6.85 -14.05 12.64
C ARG A 161 -6.41 -12.59 12.88
N ALA A 162 -6.14 -11.84 11.80
CA ALA A 162 -5.65 -10.48 11.89
C ALA A 162 -6.69 -9.56 12.55
N THR A 163 -6.23 -8.75 13.50
CA THR A 163 -7.03 -7.72 14.18
C THR A 163 -6.70 -6.32 13.67
N LEU A 164 -5.55 -6.18 12.99
CA LEU A 164 -5.05 -4.91 12.47
C LEU A 164 -4.53 -5.09 11.04
N VAL A 165 -5.03 -4.27 10.12
CA VAL A 165 -4.66 -4.32 8.71
C VAL A 165 -4.20 -2.94 8.24
N PRO A 166 -2.89 -2.71 8.02
CA PRO A 166 -2.37 -1.50 7.41
C PRO A 166 -2.87 -1.35 5.98
N VAL A 167 -3.64 -0.30 5.71
CA VAL A 167 -4.27 -0.04 4.41
C VAL A 167 -4.35 1.45 4.10
N GLY A 168 -4.54 1.79 2.83
CA GLY A 168 -4.97 3.13 2.43
C GLY A 168 -6.48 3.31 2.58
N ASP A 169 -6.95 4.55 2.56
CA ASP A 169 -8.37 4.91 2.73
C ASP A 169 -9.29 4.22 1.74
N ASP A 170 -8.80 3.99 0.51
CA ASP A 170 -9.53 3.30 -0.55
C ASP A 170 -9.85 1.83 -0.22
N GLN A 171 -9.20 1.24 0.80
CA GLN A 171 -9.41 -0.13 1.24
C GLN A 171 -10.36 -0.25 2.44
N LEU A 172 -10.84 0.85 3.01
CA LEU A 172 -11.81 0.80 4.12
C LEU A 172 -13.07 -0.03 3.80
N PRO A 173 -13.65 0.04 2.58
CA PRO A 173 -14.78 -0.80 2.22
C PRO A 173 -14.47 -2.31 2.22
N MET A 174 -13.19 -2.70 2.04
CA MET A 174 -12.75 -4.10 2.13
C MET A 174 -12.70 -4.58 3.57
N ILE A 175 -12.23 -3.75 4.49
CA ILE A 175 -12.22 -4.04 5.93
C ILE A 175 -13.65 -4.19 6.45
N GLU A 176 -14.55 -3.29 6.04
CA GLU A 176 -15.97 -3.41 6.41
C GLU A 176 -16.59 -4.71 5.89
N GLN A 177 -16.36 -5.06 4.62
CA GLN A 177 -16.86 -6.29 4.03
C GLN A 177 -16.27 -7.54 4.71
N THR A 178 -15.01 -7.50 5.11
CA THR A 178 -14.38 -8.57 5.92
C THR A 178 -15.12 -8.74 7.24
N ASN A 179 -15.40 -7.66 7.95
CA ASN A 179 -16.10 -7.71 9.23
C ASN A 179 -17.57 -8.15 9.08
N GLU A 180 -18.23 -7.83 7.97
CA GLU A 180 -19.55 -8.40 7.64
C GLU A 180 -19.50 -9.93 7.55
N ILE A 181 -18.47 -10.49 6.88
CA ILE A 181 -18.27 -11.95 6.77
C ILE A 181 -17.98 -12.53 8.16
N VAL A 182 -17.07 -11.92 8.93
CA VAL A 182 -16.75 -12.34 10.31
C VAL A 182 -17.99 -12.43 11.17
N ARG A 183 -18.82 -11.37 11.20
CA ARG A 183 -20.08 -11.35 11.97
C ARG A 183 -21.04 -12.45 11.51
N ARG A 184 -21.08 -12.73 10.21
CA ARG A 184 -21.93 -13.81 9.67
C ARG A 184 -21.44 -15.18 10.07
N VAL A 185 -20.12 -15.44 10.00
CA VAL A 185 -19.50 -16.70 10.46
C VAL A 185 -19.75 -16.91 11.95
N ASN A 186 -19.47 -15.92 12.79
CA ASN A 186 -19.67 -15.98 14.23
C ASN A 186 -21.12 -16.25 14.61
N ARG A 187 -22.08 -15.65 13.87
CA ARG A 187 -23.51 -15.92 14.07
C ARG A 187 -23.90 -17.35 13.71
N LEU A 188 -23.39 -17.88 12.59
CA LEU A 188 -23.63 -19.26 12.17
C LEU A 188 -23.02 -20.28 13.15
N ALA A 189 -21.86 -19.97 13.68
CA ALA A 189 -21.17 -20.79 14.70
C ALA A 189 -21.79 -20.64 16.09
N ASN A 190 -22.68 -19.68 16.31
CA ASN A 190 -23.19 -19.29 17.63
C ASN A 190 -22.06 -19.06 18.66
N ALA A 191 -20.91 -18.55 18.19
CA ALA A 191 -19.70 -18.30 18.99
C ALA A 191 -18.81 -17.26 18.30
N SER A 192 -17.96 -16.57 19.07
CA SER A 192 -16.94 -15.65 18.56
C SER A 192 -15.70 -16.44 18.06
N VAL A 193 -15.80 -17.09 16.90
CA VAL A 193 -14.73 -17.92 16.33
C VAL A 193 -13.69 -17.11 15.55
N LEU A 194 -14.07 -15.95 15.01
CA LEU A 194 -13.18 -15.03 14.28
C LEU A 194 -13.21 -13.64 14.90
N PRO A 195 -12.04 -12.98 15.07
CA PRO A 195 -12.00 -11.58 15.47
C PRO A 195 -12.41 -10.65 14.31
N GLU A 196 -13.04 -9.52 14.62
CA GLU A 196 -13.13 -8.41 13.68
C GLU A 196 -11.77 -7.71 13.56
N CYS A 197 -11.48 -7.17 12.38
CA CYS A 197 -10.27 -6.41 12.14
C CYS A 197 -10.56 -4.91 12.02
N ARG A 198 -9.54 -4.09 12.24
CA ARG A 198 -9.57 -2.63 12.04
C ARG A 198 -8.49 -2.20 11.06
N ALA A 199 -8.74 -1.11 10.36
CA ALA A 199 -7.76 -0.50 9.50
C ALA A 199 -6.72 0.26 10.32
N LEU A 200 -5.45 0.19 9.93
CA LEU A 200 -4.40 1.11 10.32
C LEU A 200 -4.09 1.98 9.10
N LEU A 201 -4.54 3.22 9.13
CA LEU A 201 -4.30 4.18 8.05
C LEU A 201 -2.88 4.72 8.13
N SER A 202 -2.26 4.89 6.97
CA SER A 202 -0.94 5.52 6.89
C SER A 202 -1.09 7.04 6.90
N ASP A 203 -0.37 7.71 7.77
CA ASP A 203 -0.27 9.18 7.81
C ASP A 203 0.62 9.73 6.67
N THR A 204 1.29 8.85 5.94
CA THR A 204 2.22 9.26 4.88
C THR A 204 1.46 9.45 3.57
N PRO A 205 1.53 10.64 2.95
CA PRO A 205 0.97 10.87 1.64
C PRO A 205 1.53 9.90 0.60
N ARG A 206 0.69 9.48 -0.35
CA ARG A 206 1.17 8.64 -1.46
C ARG A 206 2.19 9.41 -2.27
N LEU A 207 3.36 8.83 -2.49
CA LEU A 207 4.36 9.41 -3.38
C LEU A 207 3.85 9.39 -4.83
N PRO A 208 3.97 10.52 -5.54
CA PRO A 208 3.69 10.56 -6.98
C PRO A 208 4.74 9.78 -7.77
N GLY A 209 4.41 9.37 -8.97
CA GLY A 209 5.39 8.96 -9.97
C GLY A 209 6.26 10.14 -10.42
N VAL A 210 7.36 9.87 -11.10
CA VAL A 210 8.29 10.91 -11.58
C VAL A 210 7.61 11.92 -12.50
N ASP A 211 6.52 11.55 -13.15
CA ASP A 211 5.69 12.39 -14.01
C ASP A 211 4.59 13.18 -13.28
N GLY A 212 4.57 13.12 -11.94
CA GLY A 212 3.57 13.77 -11.09
C GLY A 212 2.22 13.04 -11.00
N ARG A 213 2.05 11.93 -11.73
CA ARG A 213 0.85 11.09 -11.68
C ARG A 213 0.98 10.02 -10.59
N LYS A 214 -0.03 9.18 -10.45
CA LYS A 214 0.04 8.01 -9.55
C LYS A 214 1.22 7.12 -9.95
N ALA A 215 2.10 6.81 -8.98
CA ALA A 215 3.20 5.88 -9.20
C ALA A 215 2.67 4.49 -9.60
N SER A 216 3.21 3.92 -10.66
CA SER A 216 2.79 2.63 -11.20
C SER A 216 3.95 1.88 -11.84
N LYS A 217 4.09 0.60 -11.49
CA LYS A 217 5.08 -0.30 -12.09
C LYS A 217 4.88 -0.45 -13.59
N SER A 218 3.63 -0.59 -14.04
CA SER A 218 3.29 -0.81 -15.44
C SER A 218 3.53 0.40 -16.34
N VAL A 219 3.51 1.61 -15.77
CA VAL A 219 3.81 2.87 -16.48
C VAL A 219 5.31 3.17 -16.49
N GLY A 220 6.09 2.56 -15.57
CA GLY A 220 7.53 2.79 -15.46
C GLY A 220 7.91 4.17 -14.90
N ASN A 221 6.97 4.82 -14.17
CA ASN A 221 7.14 6.14 -13.57
C ASN A 221 7.48 6.07 -12.06
N ALA A 222 7.87 4.92 -11.54
CA ALA A 222 8.25 4.72 -10.15
C ALA A 222 9.73 4.32 -10.05
N ILE A 223 10.44 4.75 -9.00
CA ILE A 223 11.82 4.38 -8.73
C ILE A 223 11.83 3.05 -7.97
N PRO A 224 12.37 1.94 -8.55
CA PRO A 224 12.48 0.65 -7.86
C PRO A 224 13.34 0.74 -6.59
N LEU A 225 13.09 -0.13 -5.62
CA LEU A 225 13.98 -0.29 -4.45
C LEU A 225 15.33 -0.91 -4.83
N SER A 226 15.41 -1.57 -5.99
CA SER A 226 16.63 -2.13 -6.56
C SER A 226 17.26 -1.24 -7.64
N ALA A 227 16.91 0.06 -7.69
CA ALA A 227 17.40 0.96 -8.73
C ALA A 227 18.92 1.15 -8.63
N THR A 228 19.60 1.11 -9.76
CA THR A 228 21.01 1.47 -9.87
C THR A 228 21.18 2.99 -9.82
N THR A 229 22.40 3.47 -9.51
CA THR A 229 22.75 4.91 -9.55
C THR A 229 22.34 5.57 -10.87
N ASP A 230 22.59 4.90 -12.01
CA ASP A 230 22.21 5.43 -13.34
C ASP A 230 20.69 5.52 -13.51
N GLU A 231 19.95 4.54 -12.98
CA GLU A 231 18.48 4.56 -13.01
C GLU A 231 17.92 5.65 -12.09
N ILE A 232 18.49 5.84 -10.90
CA ILE A 232 18.14 6.93 -9.99
C ILE A 232 18.34 8.25 -10.69
N HIS A 233 19.55 8.48 -11.25
CA HIS A 233 19.86 9.70 -11.99
C HIS A 233 18.83 9.95 -13.11
N ARG A 234 18.63 8.98 -13.99
CA ARG A 234 17.69 9.10 -15.12
C ARG A 234 16.26 9.43 -14.66
N LEU A 235 15.77 8.75 -13.61
CA LEU A 235 14.41 8.94 -13.12
C LEU A 235 14.25 10.27 -12.37
N VAL A 236 15.24 10.69 -11.60
CA VAL A 236 15.23 12.00 -10.91
C VAL A 236 15.30 13.13 -11.91
N GLN A 237 16.14 13.02 -12.97
CA GLN A 237 16.19 14.04 -14.02
C GLN A 237 14.84 14.18 -14.76
N ALA A 238 14.08 13.08 -14.91
CA ALA A 238 12.75 13.08 -15.51
C ALA A 238 11.64 13.57 -14.56
N MET A 239 11.91 13.84 -13.28
CA MET A 239 10.89 14.30 -12.33
C MET A 239 10.28 15.63 -12.74
N TYR A 240 8.94 15.65 -12.65
CA TYR A 240 8.16 16.87 -12.86
C TYR A 240 8.48 17.91 -11.78
N THR A 241 8.77 19.13 -12.23
CA THR A 241 8.97 20.31 -11.43
C THR A 241 7.97 21.41 -11.85
N ASP A 242 8.13 22.62 -11.33
CA ASP A 242 7.24 23.72 -11.71
C ASP A 242 7.54 24.22 -13.14
N PRO A 243 6.63 24.15 -14.11
CA PRO A 243 6.84 24.64 -15.47
C PRO A 243 7.04 26.16 -15.54
N GLY A 244 6.58 26.91 -14.53
CA GLY A 244 6.77 28.36 -14.43
C GLY A 244 8.16 28.76 -13.95
N HIS A 245 8.94 27.83 -13.38
CA HIS A 245 10.28 28.05 -12.84
C HIS A 245 11.35 27.84 -13.92
N ILE A 246 11.50 28.82 -14.82
CA ILE A 246 12.40 28.73 -16.00
C ILE A 246 13.86 29.04 -15.62
N ARG A 247 14.06 30.03 -14.76
CA ARG A 247 15.39 30.46 -14.30
C ARG A 247 15.51 30.22 -12.79
N ALA A 248 16.72 29.95 -12.32
CA ALA A 248 16.97 29.77 -10.89
C ALA A 248 16.59 31.01 -10.03
N SER A 249 16.53 32.20 -10.64
CA SER A 249 16.08 33.43 -10.00
C SER A 249 14.58 33.58 -9.88
N ASP A 250 13.82 32.79 -10.66
CA ASP A 250 12.37 32.91 -10.67
C ASP A 250 11.77 32.27 -9.44
N PRO A 251 10.72 32.83 -8.83
CA PRO A 251 9.95 32.15 -7.80
C PRO A 251 9.32 30.87 -8.33
N GLY A 252 9.46 29.77 -7.58
CA GLY A 252 8.92 28.48 -7.94
C GLY A 252 7.84 27.99 -6.96
N ARG A 253 6.93 27.13 -7.45
CA ARG A 253 5.88 26.51 -6.65
C ARG A 253 6.36 25.17 -6.10
N VAL A 254 6.30 25.01 -4.79
CA VAL A 254 6.66 23.79 -4.07
C VAL A 254 5.53 22.74 -4.16
N GLU A 255 4.29 23.20 -4.10
CA GLU A 255 3.10 22.35 -4.12
C GLU A 255 2.96 21.66 -5.50
N GLY A 256 2.91 20.32 -5.48
CA GLY A 256 2.87 19.50 -6.70
C GLY A 256 4.25 19.24 -7.34
N ASN A 257 5.33 19.79 -6.80
CA ASN A 257 6.69 19.49 -7.24
C ASN A 257 7.12 18.11 -6.71
N VAL A 258 7.37 17.18 -7.62
CA VAL A 258 7.69 15.79 -7.30
C VAL A 258 8.98 15.67 -6.50
N VAL A 259 9.99 16.48 -6.82
CA VAL A 259 11.30 16.44 -6.13
C VAL A 259 11.16 16.76 -4.66
N PHE A 260 10.36 17.76 -4.31
CA PHE A 260 10.09 18.08 -2.89
C PHE A 260 9.28 16.99 -2.18
N ALA A 261 8.34 16.33 -2.86
CA ALA A 261 7.61 15.23 -2.27
C ALA A 261 8.54 14.07 -1.88
N TYR A 262 9.55 13.78 -2.71
CA TYR A 262 10.55 12.76 -2.40
C TYR A 262 11.55 13.22 -1.34
N LEU A 263 11.99 14.47 -1.34
CA LEU A 263 12.85 15.02 -0.27
C LEU A 263 12.12 14.97 1.08
N ASP A 264 10.84 15.34 1.14
CA ASP A 264 10.05 15.24 2.37
C ASP A 264 9.96 13.81 2.91
N ALA A 265 9.95 12.82 2.02
CA ALA A 265 9.82 11.42 2.38
C ALA A 265 11.14 10.76 2.79
N PHE A 266 12.27 11.15 2.18
CA PHE A 266 13.53 10.42 2.26
C PHE A 266 14.72 11.21 2.81
N ASP A 267 14.71 12.55 2.75
CA ASP A 267 15.81 13.36 3.29
C ASP A 267 15.72 13.41 4.83
N PRO A 268 16.71 12.88 5.56
CA PRO A 268 16.72 12.93 7.01
C PRO A 268 16.87 14.36 7.58
N ASP A 269 17.39 15.30 6.78
CA ASP A 269 17.58 16.71 7.17
C ASP A 269 16.38 17.56 6.76
N SER A 270 15.29 17.41 7.50
CA SER A 270 14.06 18.18 7.28
C SER A 270 14.26 19.70 7.38
N ALA A 271 15.20 20.16 8.18
CA ALA A 271 15.50 21.59 8.30
C ALA A 271 16.08 22.15 6.99
N THR A 272 17.03 21.44 6.38
CA THR A 272 17.56 21.79 5.06
C THR A 272 16.46 21.73 3.99
N VAL A 273 15.58 20.73 4.02
CA VAL A 273 14.45 20.65 3.06
C VAL A 273 13.54 21.87 3.17
N GLN A 274 13.22 22.34 4.39
CA GLN A 274 12.42 23.56 4.57
C GLN A 274 13.15 24.81 4.02
N GLN A 275 14.43 24.97 4.26
CA GLN A 275 15.22 26.08 3.69
C GLN A 275 15.25 26.04 2.16
N LEU A 276 15.36 24.84 1.57
CA LEU A 276 15.29 24.68 0.12
C LEU A 276 13.93 25.11 -0.43
N LYS A 277 12.83 24.75 0.25
CA LYS A 277 11.47 25.18 -0.12
C LYS A 277 11.30 26.69 -0.06
N GLU A 278 11.80 27.34 0.99
CA GLU A 278 11.76 28.81 1.12
C GLU A 278 12.55 29.49 0.00
N ARG A 279 13.77 29.02 -0.26
CA ARG A 279 14.61 29.54 -1.36
C ARG A 279 13.96 29.31 -2.73
N TYR A 280 13.31 28.18 -2.94
CA TYR A 280 12.63 27.88 -4.20
C TYR A 280 11.43 28.81 -4.41
N ARG A 281 10.64 29.08 -3.36
CA ARG A 281 9.51 30.02 -3.41
C ARG A 281 9.96 31.48 -3.62
N GLY A 282 11.10 31.87 -3.08
CA GLY A 282 11.64 33.23 -3.19
C GLY A 282 12.48 33.47 -4.45
N GLY A 283 12.79 32.44 -5.21
CA GLY A 283 13.82 32.46 -6.24
C GLY A 283 15.22 32.27 -5.65
N GLY A 284 16.20 31.86 -6.45
CA GLY A 284 17.58 31.60 -6.05
C GLY A 284 17.94 30.12 -5.85
N LEU A 285 17.08 29.18 -6.25
CA LEU A 285 17.35 27.75 -6.27
C LEU A 285 16.85 27.14 -7.57
N GLY A 286 17.74 26.65 -8.44
CA GLY A 286 17.38 25.98 -9.69
C GLY A 286 17.08 24.49 -9.49
N ASP A 287 16.22 23.95 -10.36
CA ASP A 287 15.79 22.53 -10.35
C ASP A 287 16.96 21.54 -10.42
N VAL A 288 18.02 21.86 -11.13
CA VAL A 288 19.21 20.99 -11.24
C VAL A 288 19.88 20.80 -9.87
N ALA A 289 20.00 21.85 -9.08
CA ALA A 289 20.61 21.77 -7.73
C ALA A 289 19.69 20.97 -6.78
N LEU A 290 18.36 21.16 -6.90
CA LEU A 290 17.36 20.44 -6.14
C LEU A 290 17.38 18.94 -6.47
N LYS A 291 17.39 18.57 -7.76
CA LYS A 291 17.46 17.19 -8.24
C LYS A 291 18.75 16.50 -7.80
N ARG A 292 19.89 17.20 -7.88
CA ARG A 292 21.19 16.66 -7.40
C ARG A 292 21.16 16.32 -5.90
N ARG A 293 20.52 17.15 -5.08
CA ARG A 293 20.33 16.82 -3.67
C ARG A 293 19.53 15.53 -3.50
N LEU A 294 18.41 15.41 -4.22
CA LEU A 294 17.58 14.21 -4.16
C LEU A 294 18.33 12.96 -4.63
N GLU A 295 19.13 13.06 -5.69
CA GLU A 295 19.98 11.95 -6.15
C GLU A 295 20.86 11.44 -5.03
N GLY A 296 21.62 12.31 -4.37
CA GLY A 296 22.48 11.92 -3.26
C GLY A 296 21.73 11.33 -2.06
N VAL A 297 20.52 11.82 -1.77
CA VAL A 297 19.65 11.25 -0.72
C VAL A 297 19.19 9.84 -1.09
N LEU A 298 18.75 9.62 -2.33
CA LEU A 298 18.25 8.32 -2.78
C LEU A 298 19.38 7.30 -2.94
N GLU A 299 20.54 7.70 -3.43
CA GLU A 299 21.74 6.83 -3.52
C GLU A 299 22.23 6.37 -2.14
N ALA A 300 22.10 7.22 -1.12
CA ALA A 300 22.43 6.84 0.24
C ALA A 300 21.36 5.95 0.91
N PHE A 301 20.13 6.04 0.42
CA PHE A 301 19.00 5.29 0.97
C PHE A 301 18.90 3.88 0.37
N ILE A 302 19.11 3.72 -0.95
CA ILE A 302 19.05 2.46 -1.69
C ILE A 302 20.40 1.75 -1.62
#